data_6508be5d8ed84c6dc7734b6aad3a467a
#
_entry.id   6508be5d8ed84c6dc7734b6aad3a467a
#
_cell.length_a   1.000
_cell.length_b   1.000
_cell.length_c   1.000
_cell.angle_alpha   90.00
_cell.angle_beta   90.00
_cell.angle_gamma   90.00
#
_symmetry.space_group_name_H-M   'P 1'
#
loop_
_entity.id
_entity.type
_entity.pdbx_description
1 polymer ?
#
loop_
_entity_poly.entity_id
_entity_poly.type
_entity_poly.pdbx_seq_one_letter_code
_entity_poly.pdbx_strand_id
1 'polypeptide(L)'
;NVSLRLFAQAMMYGSPDKNTNYISAANYRTLMRHVPKEVVALIDKNSEENTLANLEDYEKASPDNYVYGLFHYTHRHYSYQALSKIVVKRLGNSDMIQVSYESDDPGIAYNTLVLLNEEFVKQYKDLRFGETNNVIKYFEQELERTRKVLTEAEDSLRDYNVEKRVINYDE
;
A
#
# COMPACT_ATOMS: atom_id res chain seq x y z
N ASN A 1 -0.93 -4.94 3.88
CA ASN A 1 -1.82 -5.74 4.74
C ASN A 1 -1.84 -5.15 6.17
N VAL A 2 -2.96 -4.52 6.54
CA VAL A 2 -3.12 -3.84 7.85
C VAL A 2 -3.05 -4.84 9.01
N SER A 3 -3.69 -6.01 8.91
CA SER A 3 -3.64 -7.05 9.95
C SER A 3 -2.23 -7.49 10.27
N LEU A 4 -1.41 -7.73 9.24
CA LEU A 4 -0.03 -8.15 9.39
C LEU A 4 0.82 -7.08 10.10
N ARG A 5 0.69 -5.82 9.65
CA ARG A 5 1.40 -4.69 10.26
C ARG A 5 0.96 -4.47 11.70
N LEU A 6 -0.33 -4.55 11.99
CA LEU A 6 -0.88 -4.40 13.33
C LEU A 6 -0.30 -5.45 14.30
N PHE A 7 -0.24 -6.70 13.86
CA PHE A 7 0.36 -7.79 14.64
C PHE A 7 1.88 -7.62 14.80
N ALA A 8 2.59 -7.32 13.72
CA ALA A 8 4.04 -7.10 13.74
C ALA A 8 4.41 -5.99 14.73
N GLN A 9 3.75 -4.84 14.65
CA GLN A 9 4.02 -3.69 15.53
C GLN A 9 3.65 -3.99 16.99
N ALA A 10 2.56 -4.72 17.25
CA ALA A 10 2.24 -5.17 18.60
C ALA A 10 3.33 -6.08 19.18
N MET A 11 3.91 -6.97 18.36
CA MET A 11 5.00 -7.85 18.79
C MET A 11 6.34 -7.13 18.98
N MET A 12 6.64 -6.15 18.12
CA MET A 12 7.90 -5.40 18.18
C MET A 12 7.92 -4.38 19.34
N TYR A 13 6.83 -3.62 19.48
CA TYR A 13 6.77 -2.44 20.34
C TYR A 13 5.88 -2.61 21.58
N GLY A 14 5.19 -3.75 21.69
CA GLY A 14 4.41 -4.09 22.87
C GLY A 14 5.28 -4.28 24.11
N SER A 15 4.69 -4.07 25.29
CA SER A 15 5.37 -4.24 26.57
C SER A 15 4.46 -4.97 27.57
N PRO A 16 4.99 -5.91 28.37
CA PRO A 16 4.24 -6.55 29.42
C PRO A 16 3.99 -5.63 30.63
N ASP A 17 4.77 -4.56 30.77
CA ASP A 17 4.81 -3.73 31.97
C ASP A 17 4.03 -2.41 31.81
N LYS A 18 3.85 -1.93 30.58
CA LYS A 18 3.17 -0.68 30.31
C LYS A 18 2.32 -0.74 29.04
N ASN A 19 1.25 0.07 29.02
CA ASN A 19 0.48 0.28 27.79
C ASN A 19 1.33 1.06 26.77
N THR A 20 1.21 0.67 25.51
CA THR A 20 1.86 1.34 24.37
C THR A 20 0.80 1.85 23.39
N ASN A 21 1.20 2.63 22.41
CA ASN A 21 0.31 3.05 21.32
C ASN A 21 -0.08 1.89 20.40
N TYR A 22 0.52 0.71 20.58
CA TYR A 22 0.32 -0.46 19.73
C TYR A 22 -0.58 -1.50 20.38
N ILE A 23 -0.45 -1.67 21.73
CA ILE A 23 -1.22 -2.65 22.48
C ILE A 23 -1.12 -2.34 23.99
N SER A 24 -2.16 -2.64 24.76
CA SER A 24 -2.13 -2.58 26.21
C SER A 24 -1.28 -3.69 26.82
N ALA A 25 -0.71 -3.45 27.98
CA ALA A 25 0.10 -4.43 28.70
C ALA A 25 -0.66 -5.75 28.99
N ALA A 26 -1.96 -5.65 29.29
CA ALA A 26 -2.80 -6.83 29.56
C ALA A 26 -2.96 -7.70 28.32
N ASN A 27 -3.32 -7.07 27.18
CA ASN A 27 -3.48 -7.78 25.92
C ASN A 27 -2.15 -8.29 25.34
N TYR A 28 -1.05 -7.54 25.54
CA TYR A 28 0.28 -8.01 25.18
C TYR A 28 0.68 -9.29 25.96
N ARG A 29 0.47 -9.32 27.28
CA ARG A 29 0.73 -10.54 28.06
C ARG A 29 -0.13 -11.71 27.60
N THR A 30 -1.39 -11.47 27.24
CA THR A 30 -2.29 -12.50 26.72
C THR A 30 -1.81 -12.99 25.36
N LEU A 31 -1.44 -12.09 24.46
CA LEU A 31 -0.90 -12.40 23.15
C LEU A 31 0.35 -13.31 23.27
N MET A 32 1.32 -12.90 24.08
CA MET A 32 2.58 -13.62 24.28
C MET A 32 2.43 -15.02 24.89
N ARG A 33 1.32 -15.31 25.57
CA ARG A 33 1.01 -16.68 26.07
C ARG A 33 0.59 -17.63 24.95
N HIS A 34 0.02 -17.10 23.86
CA HIS A 34 -0.55 -17.91 22.79
C HIS A 34 0.33 -17.95 21.55
N VAL A 35 1.22 -16.96 21.39
CA VAL A 35 2.13 -16.92 20.23
C VAL A 35 3.20 -18.00 20.35
N PRO A 36 3.35 -18.89 19.35
CA PRO A 36 4.39 -19.90 19.33
C PRO A 36 5.80 -19.29 19.30
N LYS A 37 6.78 -19.99 19.89
CA LYS A 37 8.17 -19.54 19.92
C LYS A 37 8.77 -19.32 18.53
N GLU A 38 8.35 -20.13 17.56
CA GLU A 38 8.76 -19.99 16.16
C GLU A 38 8.33 -18.65 15.57
N VAL A 39 7.12 -18.18 15.87
CA VAL A 39 6.64 -16.85 15.41
C VAL A 39 7.37 -15.73 16.13
N VAL A 40 7.66 -15.89 17.41
CA VAL A 40 8.48 -14.89 18.14
C VAL A 40 9.87 -14.76 17.54
N ALA A 41 10.47 -15.86 17.06
CA ALA A 41 11.79 -15.85 16.42
C ALA A 41 11.80 -15.12 15.05
N LEU A 42 10.65 -14.93 14.41
CA LEU A 42 10.52 -14.18 13.15
C LEU A 42 10.57 -12.66 13.35
N ILE A 43 10.43 -12.18 14.58
CA ILE A 43 10.36 -10.76 14.91
C ILE A 43 11.78 -10.17 14.99
N ASP A 44 12.12 -9.35 14.04
CA ASP A 44 13.34 -8.52 14.05
C ASP A 44 13.02 -7.15 14.69
N LYS A 45 13.45 -6.97 15.93
CA LYS A 45 13.21 -5.71 16.66
C LYS A 45 13.90 -4.48 16.08
N ASN A 46 14.85 -4.66 15.16
CA ASN A 46 15.60 -3.58 14.55
C ASN A 46 15.03 -3.17 13.18
N SER A 47 14.18 -4.01 12.56
CA SER A 47 13.62 -3.75 11.24
C SER A 47 12.17 -4.22 11.14
N GLU A 48 11.25 -3.26 10.98
CA GLU A 48 9.84 -3.57 10.70
C GLU A 48 9.69 -4.29 9.35
N GLU A 49 10.46 -3.88 8.34
CA GLU A 49 10.42 -4.48 7.02
C GLU A 49 10.80 -5.96 7.04
N ASN A 50 11.88 -6.31 7.73
CA ASN A 50 12.29 -7.70 7.88
C ASN A 50 11.24 -8.51 8.63
N THR A 51 10.68 -7.96 9.70
CA THR A 51 9.60 -8.61 10.47
C THR A 51 8.39 -8.88 9.60
N LEU A 52 7.97 -7.89 8.80
CA LEU A 52 6.83 -8.04 7.91
C LEU A 52 7.09 -9.10 6.83
N ALA A 53 8.27 -9.10 6.20
CA ALA A 53 8.65 -10.09 5.21
C ALA A 53 8.65 -11.51 5.80
N ASN A 54 9.28 -11.70 6.96
CA ASN A 54 9.34 -13.00 7.64
C ASN A 54 7.93 -13.52 7.99
N LEU A 55 7.06 -12.66 8.51
CA LEU A 55 5.69 -13.04 8.89
C LEU A 55 4.82 -13.32 7.65
N GLU A 56 4.99 -12.57 6.56
CA GLU A 56 4.28 -12.78 5.31
C GLU A 56 4.66 -14.10 4.64
N ASP A 57 5.96 -14.43 4.62
CA ASP A 57 6.46 -15.70 4.10
C ASP A 57 5.97 -16.88 4.96
N TYR A 58 5.95 -16.71 6.28
CA TYR A 58 5.42 -17.71 7.19
C TYR A 58 3.90 -17.89 7.03
N GLU A 59 3.12 -16.81 6.87
CA GLU A 59 1.68 -16.87 6.59
C GLU A 59 1.39 -17.68 5.32
N LYS A 60 2.15 -17.42 4.24
CA LYS A 60 1.97 -18.06 2.94
C LYS A 60 2.44 -19.53 2.91
N ALA A 61 3.30 -19.93 3.83
CA ALA A 61 3.91 -21.27 3.84
C ALA A 61 2.88 -22.39 4.08
N SER A 62 1.86 -22.15 4.90
CA SER A 62 0.82 -23.13 5.20
C SER A 62 -0.46 -22.47 5.74
N PRO A 63 -1.65 -22.93 5.32
CA PRO A 63 -2.92 -22.48 5.88
C PRO A 63 -3.16 -22.96 7.33
N ASP A 64 -2.34 -23.88 7.81
CA ASP A 64 -2.47 -24.45 9.17
C ASP A 64 -1.57 -23.76 10.20
N ASN A 65 -0.76 -22.76 9.78
CA ASN A 65 0.12 -22.09 10.70
C ASN A 65 -0.60 -21.04 11.57
N TYR A 66 0.05 -20.65 12.66
CA TYR A 66 -0.51 -19.74 13.63
C TYR A 66 -0.86 -18.35 13.03
N VAL A 67 0.00 -17.80 12.19
CA VAL A 67 -0.19 -16.44 11.60
C VAL A 67 -1.34 -16.44 10.62
N TYR A 68 -1.45 -17.48 9.79
CA TYR A 68 -2.60 -17.65 8.91
C TYR A 68 -3.90 -17.73 9.72
N GLY A 69 -3.93 -18.59 10.74
CA GLY A 69 -5.09 -18.74 11.62
C GLY A 69 -5.49 -17.45 12.33
N LEU A 70 -4.50 -16.63 12.75
CA LEU A 70 -4.71 -15.36 13.41
C LEU A 70 -5.47 -14.37 12.53
N PHE A 71 -5.20 -14.35 11.23
CA PHE A 71 -5.82 -13.40 10.30
C PHE A 71 -7.11 -13.93 9.67
N HIS A 72 -7.15 -15.19 9.32
CA HIS A 72 -8.26 -15.79 8.55
C HIS A 72 -9.39 -16.35 9.41
N TYR A 73 -9.08 -16.73 10.66
CA TYR A 73 -10.11 -17.21 11.59
C TYR A 73 -10.54 -16.10 12.56
N THR A 74 -11.23 -16.47 13.62
CA THR A 74 -11.78 -15.51 14.56
C THR A 74 -10.72 -15.09 15.59
N HIS A 75 -10.15 -13.90 15.38
CA HIS A 75 -9.34 -13.22 16.39
C HIS A 75 -9.87 -11.82 16.63
N ARG A 76 -9.98 -11.41 17.91
CA ARG A 76 -10.67 -10.18 18.30
C ARG A 76 -10.03 -8.89 17.76
N HIS A 77 -8.73 -8.90 17.46
CA HIS A 77 -7.97 -7.71 17.05
C HIS A 77 -7.35 -7.81 15.66
N TYR A 78 -6.84 -8.99 15.28
CA TYR A 78 -5.99 -9.12 14.08
C TYR A 78 -6.66 -9.81 12.90
N SER A 79 -7.84 -10.44 13.11
CA SER A 79 -8.53 -11.09 12.00
C SER A 79 -9.13 -10.07 11.02
N TYR A 80 -9.27 -10.48 9.76
CA TYR A 80 -9.97 -9.69 8.76
C TYR A 80 -11.42 -9.39 9.18
N GLN A 81 -12.05 -10.29 9.92
CA GLN A 81 -13.38 -10.07 10.51
C GLN A 81 -13.37 -8.96 11.56
N ALA A 82 -12.31 -8.83 12.37
CA ALA A 82 -12.19 -7.74 13.32
C ALA A 82 -12.05 -6.38 12.61
N LEU A 83 -11.25 -6.32 11.56
CA LEU A 83 -11.07 -5.10 10.74
C LEU A 83 -12.31 -4.75 9.92
N SER A 84 -13.19 -5.70 9.59
CA SER A 84 -14.44 -5.41 8.88
C SER A 84 -15.44 -4.56 9.71
N LYS A 85 -15.19 -4.40 11.01
CA LYS A 85 -15.96 -3.52 11.91
C LYS A 85 -15.61 -2.03 11.76
N ILE A 86 -14.63 -1.69 10.95
CA ILE A 86 -14.29 -0.30 10.65
C ILE A 86 -15.45 0.35 9.91
N VAL A 87 -15.90 1.49 10.41
CA VAL A 87 -17.00 2.26 9.82
C VAL A 87 -16.44 3.50 9.13
N VAL A 88 -16.81 3.66 7.86
CA VAL A 88 -16.43 4.81 7.05
C VAL A 88 -17.69 5.58 6.67
N LYS A 89 -17.76 6.87 6.96
CA LYS A 89 -18.89 7.75 6.65
C LYS A 89 -18.41 9.04 5.99
N ARG A 90 -19.13 9.49 4.97
CA ARG A 90 -18.94 10.84 4.42
C ARG A 90 -19.56 11.89 5.36
N LEU A 91 -18.88 12.98 5.60
CA LEU A 91 -19.38 14.09 6.42
C LEU A 91 -20.21 15.07 5.58
N GLY A 92 -21.52 14.90 5.62
CA GLY A 92 -22.46 15.76 4.88
C GLY A 92 -22.17 15.76 3.36
N ASN A 93 -22.19 16.95 2.76
CA ASN A 93 -21.86 17.15 1.34
C ASN A 93 -20.39 17.54 1.10
N SER A 94 -19.53 17.41 2.10
CA SER A 94 -18.10 17.72 1.99
C SER A 94 -17.32 16.57 1.36
N ASP A 95 -16.07 16.81 0.99
CA ASP A 95 -15.11 15.78 0.55
C ASP A 95 -14.40 15.10 1.72
N MET A 96 -14.86 15.34 2.95
CA MET A 96 -14.31 14.75 4.15
C MET A 96 -14.98 13.41 4.45
N ILE A 97 -14.18 12.46 4.93
CA ILE A 97 -14.62 11.18 5.43
C ILE A 97 -14.29 11.06 6.92
N GLN A 98 -15.19 10.45 7.66
CA GLN A 98 -14.97 10.04 9.04
C GLN A 98 -14.72 8.53 9.05
N VAL A 99 -13.62 8.12 9.67
CA VAL A 99 -13.30 6.71 9.90
C VAL A 99 -13.34 6.46 11.39
N SER A 100 -14.08 5.43 11.81
CA SER A 100 -14.19 5.03 13.22
C SER A 100 -13.99 3.53 13.38
N TYR A 101 -13.36 3.16 14.46
CA TYR A 101 -13.11 1.77 14.86
C TYR A 101 -13.23 1.65 16.36
N GLU A 102 -13.91 0.60 16.81
CA GLU A 102 -14.09 0.29 18.22
C GLU A 102 -13.33 -0.98 18.59
N SER A 103 -12.54 -0.92 19.65
CA SER A 103 -11.81 -2.04 20.21
C SER A 103 -11.78 -1.91 21.74
N ASP A 104 -11.66 -3.02 22.42
CA ASP A 104 -11.42 -3.08 23.85
C ASP A 104 -9.98 -2.72 24.27
N ASP A 105 -9.13 -2.47 23.27
CA ASP A 105 -7.74 -2.05 23.46
C ASP A 105 -7.50 -0.70 22.79
N PRO A 106 -7.19 0.36 23.56
CA PRO A 106 -6.99 1.70 23.01
C PRO A 106 -5.75 1.78 22.11
N GLY A 107 -4.70 1.01 22.39
CA GLY A 107 -3.51 0.93 21.52
C GLY A 107 -3.83 0.29 20.17
N ILE A 108 -4.59 -0.81 20.16
CA ILE A 108 -5.05 -1.46 18.95
C ILE A 108 -6.00 -0.54 18.15
N ALA A 109 -6.96 0.12 18.85
CA ALA A 109 -7.88 1.03 18.16
C ALA A 109 -7.14 2.18 17.47
N TYR A 110 -6.23 2.84 18.18
CA TYR A 110 -5.42 3.93 17.66
C TYR A 110 -4.55 3.47 16.48
N ASN A 111 -3.79 2.40 16.69
CA ASN A 111 -2.85 1.92 15.68
C ASN A 111 -3.55 1.41 14.41
N THR A 112 -4.71 0.78 14.56
CA THR A 112 -5.54 0.37 13.42
C THR A 112 -5.92 1.56 12.53
N LEU A 113 -6.37 2.66 13.13
CA LEU A 113 -6.74 3.86 12.36
C LEU A 113 -5.54 4.54 11.71
N VAL A 114 -4.38 4.57 12.39
CA VAL A 114 -3.13 5.11 11.82
C VAL A 114 -2.71 4.29 10.60
N LEU A 115 -2.61 2.97 10.72
CA LEU A 115 -2.22 2.08 9.63
C LEU A 115 -3.20 2.11 8.46
N LEU A 116 -4.50 2.18 8.76
CA LEU A 116 -5.51 2.30 7.71
C LEU A 116 -5.36 3.61 6.93
N ASN A 117 -5.12 4.72 7.63
CA ASN A 117 -4.93 6.01 6.97
C ASN A 117 -3.66 6.03 6.11
N GLU A 118 -2.55 5.48 6.59
CA GLU A 118 -1.31 5.34 5.81
C GLU A 118 -1.54 4.51 4.54
N GLU A 119 -2.20 3.37 4.67
CA GLU A 119 -2.50 2.49 3.53
C GLU A 119 -3.45 3.16 2.54
N PHE A 120 -4.48 3.87 3.03
CA PHE A 120 -5.39 4.63 2.19
C PHE A 120 -4.66 5.71 1.39
N VAL A 121 -3.80 6.51 2.05
CA VAL A 121 -3.02 7.57 1.38
C VAL A 121 -2.09 6.97 0.32
N LYS A 122 -1.45 5.84 0.62
CA LYS A 122 -0.58 5.13 -0.33
C LYS A 122 -1.37 4.68 -1.56
N GLN A 123 -2.47 3.96 -1.36
CA GLN A 123 -3.30 3.45 -2.47
C GLN A 123 -3.91 4.59 -3.29
N TYR A 124 -4.35 5.67 -2.63
CA TYR A 124 -4.87 6.84 -3.33
C TYR A 124 -3.80 7.51 -4.23
N LYS A 125 -2.57 7.62 -3.73
CA LYS A 125 -1.44 8.11 -4.53
C LYS A 125 -1.18 7.20 -5.73
N ASP A 126 -1.11 5.90 -5.52
CA ASP A 126 -0.82 4.92 -6.57
C ASP A 126 -1.88 4.96 -7.67
N LEU A 127 -3.17 5.07 -7.31
CA LEU A 127 -4.26 5.24 -8.27
C LEU A 127 -4.13 6.55 -9.07
N ARG A 128 -3.90 7.67 -8.39
CA ARG A 128 -3.75 8.99 -9.04
C ARG A 128 -2.55 9.03 -9.97
N PHE A 129 -1.41 8.54 -9.52
CA PHE A 129 -0.20 8.51 -10.34
C PHE A 129 -0.30 7.50 -11.48
N GLY A 130 -0.97 6.37 -11.28
CA GLY A 130 -1.24 5.39 -12.33
C GLY A 130 -2.03 5.98 -13.48
N GLU A 131 -3.11 6.70 -13.22
CA GLU A 131 -3.90 7.40 -14.24
C GLU A 131 -3.07 8.47 -14.95
N THR A 132 -2.33 9.29 -14.22
CA THR A 132 -1.50 10.37 -14.79
C THR A 132 -0.39 9.79 -15.67
N ASN A 133 0.29 8.73 -15.23
CA ASN A 133 1.35 8.08 -16.02
C ASN A 133 0.81 7.47 -17.32
N ASN A 134 -0.41 6.92 -17.32
CA ASN A 134 -1.03 6.40 -18.53
C ASN A 134 -1.32 7.53 -19.56
N VAL A 135 -1.79 8.67 -19.06
CA VAL A 135 -2.02 9.85 -19.91
C VAL A 135 -0.70 10.40 -20.47
N ILE A 136 0.35 10.50 -19.65
CA ILE A 136 1.69 10.91 -20.09
C ILE A 136 2.21 9.97 -21.18
N LYS A 137 2.18 8.66 -20.97
CA LYS A 137 2.61 7.67 -21.97
C LYS A 137 1.85 7.77 -23.27
N TYR A 138 0.53 8.01 -23.21
CA TYR A 138 -0.27 8.23 -24.41
C TYR A 138 0.22 9.45 -25.20
N PHE A 139 0.45 10.57 -24.54
CA PHE A 139 0.95 11.78 -25.21
C PHE A 139 2.38 11.61 -25.75
N GLU A 140 3.25 10.90 -25.04
CA GLU A 140 4.61 10.59 -25.53
C GLU A 140 4.56 9.74 -26.80
N GLN A 141 3.69 8.74 -26.86
CA GLN A 141 3.49 7.93 -28.05
C GLN A 141 2.91 8.71 -29.23
N GLU A 142 1.94 9.59 -28.96
CA GLU A 142 1.34 10.44 -30.01
C GLU A 142 2.31 11.50 -30.53
N LEU A 143 3.17 12.03 -29.65
CA LEU A 143 4.24 12.93 -30.02
C LEU A 143 5.27 12.23 -30.94
N GLU A 144 5.69 11.03 -30.59
CA GLU A 144 6.64 10.26 -31.39
C GLU A 144 6.07 9.90 -32.77
N ARG A 145 4.79 9.50 -32.80
CA ARG A 145 4.06 9.24 -34.05
C ARG A 145 4.00 10.47 -34.95
N THR A 146 3.66 11.63 -34.35
CA THR A 146 3.53 12.88 -35.10
C THR A 146 4.89 13.34 -35.64
N ARG A 147 5.95 13.20 -34.85
CA ARG A 147 7.34 13.51 -35.29
C ARG A 147 7.73 12.65 -36.48
N LYS A 148 7.41 11.36 -36.45
CA LYS A 148 7.70 10.44 -37.56
C LYS A 148 6.98 10.86 -38.83
N VAL A 149 5.68 11.18 -38.76
CA VAL A 149 4.89 11.67 -39.90
C VAL A 149 5.45 12.98 -40.44
N LEU A 150 5.88 13.89 -39.56
CA LEU A 150 6.50 15.15 -39.97
C LEU A 150 7.81 14.88 -40.72
N THR A 151 8.70 14.05 -40.19
CA THR A 151 9.98 13.72 -40.85
C THR A 151 9.75 13.06 -42.22
N GLU A 152 8.79 12.14 -42.33
CA GLU A 152 8.42 11.50 -43.61
C GLU A 152 7.89 12.54 -44.62
N ALA A 153 7.11 13.51 -44.17
CA ALA A 153 6.60 14.57 -45.02
C ALA A 153 7.72 15.56 -45.46
N GLU A 154 8.65 15.91 -44.55
CA GLU A 154 9.83 16.74 -44.85
C GLU A 154 10.77 16.05 -45.83
N ASP A 155 11.03 14.78 -45.67
CA ASP A 155 11.84 13.98 -46.59
C ASP A 155 11.16 13.91 -47.98
N SER A 156 9.85 13.66 -48.03
CA SER A 156 9.09 13.65 -49.29
C SER A 156 9.12 14.99 -49.99
N LEU A 157 9.02 16.08 -49.24
CA LEU A 157 9.12 17.46 -49.80
C LEU A 157 10.53 17.75 -50.32
N ARG A 158 11.56 17.30 -49.58
CA ARG A 158 12.96 17.42 -50.02
C ARG A 158 13.20 16.68 -51.32
N ASP A 159 12.76 15.43 -51.40
CA ASP A 159 12.90 14.60 -52.57
C ASP A 159 12.17 15.20 -53.77
N TYR A 160 10.94 15.70 -53.57
CA TYR A 160 10.18 16.41 -54.61
C TYR A 160 10.93 17.67 -55.12
N ASN A 161 11.51 18.46 -54.22
CA ASN A 161 12.27 19.66 -54.61
C ASN A 161 13.53 19.32 -55.38
N VAL A 162 14.20 18.24 -55.02
CA VAL A 162 15.40 17.71 -55.75
C VAL A 162 14.99 17.21 -57.10
N GLU A 163 13.94 16.41 -57.22
CA GLU A 163 13.46 15.82 -58.47
C GLU A 163 13.01 16.93 -59.47
N LYS A 164 12.29 17.93 -58.99
CA LYS A 164 11.77 19.02 -59.81
C LYS A 164 12.80 20.14 -60.06
N ARG A 165 14.03 20.05 -59.49
CA ARG A 165 15.07 21.11 -59.56
C ARG A 165 14.57 22.49 -59.15
N VAL A 166 13.64 22.51 -58.20
CA VAL A 166 13.16 23.80 -57.62
C VAL A 166 14.26 24.31 -56.71
N ILE A 167 15.02 25.26 -57.22
CA ILE A 167 16.04 25.98 -56.44
C ILE A 167 15.32 27.13 -55.77
N ASN A 168 15.10 27.08 -54.46
CA ASN A 168 14.72 28.24 -53.70
C ASN A 168 15.95 29.16 -53.56
N TYR A 169 15.94 30.24 -54.25
CA TYR A 169 16.82 31.35 -53.92
C TYR A 169 16.11 32.14 -52.81
N ASP A 170 16.45 31.86 -51.54
CA ASP A 170 16.21 32.80 -50.44
C ASP A 170 17.25 33.92 -50.59
N GLU A 171 16.78 35.10 -51.04
CA GLU A 171 17.53 36.36 -50.91
C GLU A 171 17.36 36.92 -49.49
#